data_3fab4eb3871f14d984bf72b79fe7c341
#
_entry.id   3fab4eb3871f14d984bf72b79fe7c341
#
_cell.length_a   1.000
_cell.length_b   1.000
_cell.length_c   1.000
_cell.angle_alpha   90.00
_cell.angle_beta   90.00
_cell.angle_gamma   90.00
#
_symmetry.space_group_name_H-M   'P 1'
#
loop_
_entity.id
_entity.type
_entity.pdbx_description
1 polymer ?
#
loop_
_entity_poly.entity_id
_entity_poly.type
_entity_poly.pdbx_seq_one_letter_code
_entity_poly.pdbx_strand_id
1 'polypeptide(L)'
;MWFRTRPYALSTRHVKFPDNVAAMSILYRFMYRIGFTPWDRVLPAELGEIVGALIPGRALDLGSGQGAKSVFLARHGWQVTAVENVPRAMAEARRRASDAGVAIDFRAGDVTRLSELNLSPGYSLVFDFGCYHGLNRKQRDAYGEGVNALAAPGATLLLMGFTRAVPPVPSGVSEADLLSHLGSSWKVSWTHPAALGGTAAMNRATAAWFCLVRS
;
A
#
# COMPACT_ATOMS: atom_id res chain seq x y z
N MET A 1 29.44 -9.71 49.09
CA MET A 1 28.01 -9.39 49.01
C MET A 1 27.62 -9.35 47.55
N TRP A 2 27.07 -10.48 47.05
CA TRP A 2 26.82 -10.69 45.59
C TRP A 2 25.34 -10.43 45.31
N PHE A 3 25.00 -9.40 44.52
CA PHE A 3 23.65 -9.20 43.98
C PHE A 3 23.51 -9.98 42.67
N ARG A 4 22.77 -11.10 42.70
CA ARG A 4 22.30 -11.81 41.51
C ARG A 4 21.12 -11.04 40.94
N THR A 5 21.28 -10.43 39.77
CA THR A 5 20.19 -9.94 38.97
C THR A 5 19.55 -11.12 38.23
N ARG A 6 18.26 -11.38 38.49
CA ARG A 6 17.44 -12.35 37.75
C ARG A 6 17.09 -11.76 36.37
N PRO A 7 17.24 -12.50 35.27
CA PRO A 7 16.71 -12.06 34.01
C PRO A 7 15.19 -12.19 34.02
N TYR A 8 14.50 -11.09 33.69
CA TYR A 8 13.07 -11.10 33.41
C TYR A 8 12.84 -11.86 32.11
N ALA A 9 12.27 -13.03 32.18
CA ALA A 9 11.76 -13.76 31.03
C ALA A 9 10.49 -13.05 30.55
N LEU A 10 10.59 -12.32 29.44
CA LEU A 10 9.43 -11.81 28.71
C LEU A 10 8.69 -13.02 28.12
N SER A 11 7.55 -13.34 28.75
CA SER A 11 6.58 -14.30 28.22
C SER A 11 6.11 -13.80 26.85
N THR A 12 6.54 -14.45 25.78
CA THR A 12 6.01 -14.27 24.43
C THR A 12 4.61 -14.89 24.40
N ARG A 13 3.61 -14.15 24.85
CA ARG A 13 2.23 -14.49 24.55
C ARG A 13 2.06 -14.41 23.04
N HIS A 14 1.83 -15.55 22.42
CA HIS A 14 1.41 -15.62 21.01
C HIS A 14 0.06 -14.91 20.89
N VAL A 15 0.08 -13.69 20.36
CA VAL A 15 -1.14 -12.99 19.98
C VAL A 15 -1.69 -13.72 18.76
N LYS A 16 -2.78 -14.46 18.94
CA LYS A 16 -3.53 -15.01 17.80
C LYS A 16 -4.16 -13.85 17.05
N PHE A 17 -3.72 -13.62 15.84
CA PHE A 17 -4.34 -12.67 14.93
C PHE A 17 -5.59 -13.31 14.32
N PRO A 18 -6.68 -12.54 14.14
CA PRO A 18 -7.91 -13.07 13.58
C PRO A 18 -7.79 -13.31 12.07
N ASP A 19 -8.31 -14.45 11.62
CA ASP A 19 -8.24 -14.93 10.22
C ASP A 19 -9.24 -14.24 9.27
N ASN A 20 -9.95 -13.21 9.72
CA ASN A 20 -10.97 -12.56 8.90
C ASN A 20 -10.64 -11.08 8.60
N VAL A 21 -11.12 -10.63 7.46
CA VAL A 21 -10.83 -9.33 6.84
C VAL A 21 -11.36 -8.13 7.62
N ALA A 22 -12.50 -8.29 8.32
CA ALA A 22 -13.01 -7.25 9.23
C ALA A 22 -11.99 -6.97 10.33
N ALA A 23 -11.31 -8.01 10.78
CA ALA A 23 -10.27 -7.91 11.79
C ALA A 23 -8.97 -7.25 11.27
N MET A 24 -8.64 -7.41 9.98
CA MET A 24 -7.50 -6.71 9.37
C MET A 24 -7.74 -5.20 9.32
N SER A 25 -8.90 -4.78 8.85
CA SER A 25 -9.25 -3.35 8.84
C SER A 25 -9.31 -2.79 10.27
N ILE A 26 -9.81 -3.56 11.25
CA ILE A 26 -9.83 -3.20 12.67
C ILE A 26 -8.41 -3.08 13.21
N LEU A 27 -7.51 -4.02 12.87
CA LEU A 27 -6.12 -3.98 13.30
C LEU A 27 -5.38 -2.75 12.74
N TYR A 28 -5.51 -2.46 11.43
CA TYR A 28 -4.93 -1.26 10.83
C TYR A 28 -5.50 0.02 11.48
N ARG A 29 -6.81 0.10 11.68
CA ARG A 29 -7.44 1.22 12.40
C ARG A 29 -6.91 1.36 13.81
N PHE A 30 -6.69 0.25 14.51
CA PHE A 30 -6.11 0.25 15.85
C PHE A 30 -4.65 0.72 15.82
N MET A 31 -3.82 0.21 14.87
CA MET A 31 -2.43 0.64 14.71
C MET A 31 -2.33 2.14 14.39
N TYR A 32 -3.19 2.66 13.51
CA TYR A 32 -3.30 4.10 13.28
C TYR A 32 -3.77 4.85 14.54
N ARG A 33 -4.67 4.25 15.34
CA ARG A 33 -5.15 4.87 16.58
C ARG A 33 -4.04 5.04 17.62
N ILE A 34 -3.14 4.07 17.73
CA ILE A 34 -2.00 4.13 18.67
C ILE A 34 -0.76 4.81 18.07
N GLY A 35 -0.81 5.26 16.81
CA GLY A 35 0.31 5.92 16.13
C GLY A 35 1.46 4.98 15.72
N PHE A 36 1.24 3.67 15.74
CA PHE A 36 2.22 2.67 15.33
C PHE A 36 2.08 2.32 13.85
N THR A 37 2.66 3.16 12.98
CA THR A 37 2.60 3.02 11.53
C THR A 37 4.01 3.14 10.93
N PRO A 38 4.90 2.17 11.19
CA PRO A 38 6.30 2.26 10.76
C PRO A 38 6.46 2.36 9.23
N TRP A 39 5.53 1.81 8.45
CA TRP A 39 5.51 1.89 6.98
C TRP A 39 5.22 3.28 6.42
N ASP A 40 4.56 4.16 7.18
CA ASP A 40 4.24 5.52 6.72
C ASP A 40 5.44 6.46 6.76
N ARG A 41 6.47 6.13 7.53
CA ARG A 41 7.65 6.97 7.75
C ARG A 41 8.77 6.73 6.74
N VAL A 42 8.68 5.63 5.99
CA VAL A 42 9.73 5.22 5.07
C VAL A 42 9.31 5.53 3.64
N LEU A 43 10.08 6.38 2.97
CA LEU A 43 10.10 6.44 1.50
C LEU A 43 11.20 5.48 1.06
N PRO A 44 10.88 4.40 0.33
CA PRO A 44 11.90 3.52 -0.22
C PRO A 44 12.88 4.32 -1.09
N ALA A 45 14.17 4.09 -0.94
CA ALA A 45 15.19 4.82 -1.68
C ALA A 45 15.01 4.67 -3.19
N GLU A 46 14.60 3.46 -3.62
CA GLU A 46 14.35 3.13 -5.02
C GLU A 46 13.11 3.80 -5.62
N LEU A 47 12.17 4.28 -4.79
CA LEU A 47 10.93 4.88 -5.28
C LEU A 47 11.19 6.09 -6.19
N GLY A 48 12.22 6.88 -5.87
CA GLY A 48 12.63 8.04 -6.66
C GLY A 48 13.06 7.67 -8.08
N GLU A 49 13.86 6.62 -8.21
CA GLU A 49 14.33 6.11 -9.50
C GLU A 49 13.18 5.53 -10.32
N ILE A 50 12.32 4.72 -9.67
CA ILE A 50 11.17 4.08 -10.33
C ILE A 50 10.18 5.14 -10.86
N VAL A 51 9.80 6.09 -10.01
CA VAL A 51 8.83 7.14 -10.36
C VAL A 51 9.44 8.12 -11.36
N GLY A 52 10.73 8.44 -11.22
CA GLY A 52 11.46 9.32 -12.14
C GLY A 52 11.60 8.79 -13.56
N ALA A 53 11.49 7.47 -13.76
CA ALA A 53 11.47 6.84 -15.08
C ALA A 53 10.10 6.91 -15.79
N LEU A 54 9.05 7.32 -15.07
CA LEU A 54 7.69 7.43 -15.60
C LEU A 54 7.36 8.87 -16.01
N ILE A 55 6.53 9.03 -17.03
CA ILE A 55 6.02 10.34 -17.44
C ILE A 55 4.88 10.73 -16.51
N PRO A 56 4.97 11.87 -15.78
CA PRO A 56 3.91 12.31 -14.90
C PRO A 56 2.58 12.55 -15.63
N GLY A 57 1.51 12.13 -14.98
CA GLY A 57 0.15 12.27 -15.44
C GLY A 57 -0.81 12.17 -14.25
N ARG A 58 -1.94 11.47 -14.42
CA ARG A 58 -2.88 11.21 -13.32
C ARG A 58 -2.47 9.93 -12.57
N ALA A 59 -2.29 10.05 -11.25
CA ALA A 59 -1.96 8.92 -10.37
C ALA A 59 -3.10 8.62 -9.41
N LEU A 60 -3.42 7.34 -9.24
CA LEU A 60 -4.35 6.82 -8.25
C LEU A 60 -3.57 6.07 -7.18
N ASP A 61 -3.49 6.62 -5.96
CA ASP A 61 -2.79 6.02 -4.81
C ASP A 61 -3.81 5.26 -3.94
N LEU A 62 -3.71 3.94 -3.95
CA LEU A 62 -4.66 3.02 -3.30
C LEU A 62 -4.14 2.58 -1.92
N GLY A 63 -4.88 2.95 -0.86
CA GLY A 63 -4.48 2.74 0.52
C GLY A 63 -3.36 3.71 0.92
N SER A 64 -3.56 4.98 0.64
CA SER A 64 -2.54 6.04 0.76
C SER A 64 -2.01 6.27 2.18
N GLY A 65 -2.67 5.71 3.21
CA GLY A 65 -2.27 5.86 4.60
C GLY A 65 -2.20 7.34 5.01
N GLN A 66 -1.10 7.74 5.64
CA GLN A 66 -0.84 9.14 6.04
C GLN A 66 -0.30 10.02 4.89
N GLY A 67 -0.35 9.56 3.63
CA GLY A 67 -0.11 10.36 2.45
C GLY A 67 1.35 10.68 2.11
N ALA A 68 2.33 10.04 2.75
CA ALA A 68 3.74 10.34 2.47
C ALA A 68 4.12 10.07 1.00
N LYS A 69 3.63 8.97 0.43
CA LYS A 69 3.87 8.58 -0.96
C LYS A 69 3.04 9.42 -1.92
N SER A 70 1.80 9.75 -1.56
CA SER A 70 0.96 10.69 -2.34
C SER A 70 1.63 12.06 -2.47
N VAL A 71 2.19 12.61 -1.36
CA VAL A 71 2.95 13.87 -1.38
C VAL A 71 4.21 13.73 -2.23
N PHE A 72 4.92 12.61 -2.13
CA PHE A 72 6.08 12.34 -2.97
C PHE A 72 5.72 12.36 -4.46
N LEU A 73 4.67 11.64 -4.87
CA LEU A 73 4.18 11.64 -6.26
C LEU A 73 3.79 13.06 -6.72
N ALA A 74 3.03 13.81 -5.91
CA ALA A 74 2.61 15.16 -6.25
C ALA A 74 3.81 16.12 -6.45
N ARG A 75 4.85 16.01 -5.61
CA ARG A 75 6.10 16.76 -5.78
C ARG A 75 6.88 16.40 -7.04
N HIS A 76 6.64 15.20 -7.60
CA HIS A 76 7.22 14.75 -8.88
C HIS A 76 6.29 15.00 -10.08
N GLY A 77 5.32 15.92 -9.94
CA GLY A 77 4.49 16.39 -11.04
C GLY A 77 3.23 15.56 -11.31
N TRP A 78 2.93 14.54 -10.50
CA TRP A 78 1.73 13.73 -10.66
C TRP A 78 0.48 14.45 -10.14
N GLN A 79 -0.64 14.35 -10.88
CA GLN A 79 -1.96 14.73 -10.40
C GLN A 79 -2.53 13.57 -9.58
N VAL A 80 -2.40 13.66 -8.26
CA VAL A 80 -2.69 12.52 -7.37
C VAL A 80 -4.13 12.55 -6.86
N THR A 81 -4.83 11.42 -7.04
CA THR A 81 -6.02 11.05 -6.28
C THR A 81 -5.64 9.97 -5.30
N ALA A 82 -5.89 10.18 -4.01
CA ALA A 82 -5.49 9.28 -2.93
C ALA A 82 -6.72 8.70 -2.23
N VAL A 83 -6.83 7.37 -2.20
CA VAL A 83 -7.94 6.64 -1.56
C VAL A 83 -7.47 6.05 -0.24
N GLU A 84 -8.21 6.34 0.85
CA GLU A 84 -7.93 5.82 2.19
C GLU A 84 -9.23 5.66 2.99
N ASN A 85 -9.37 4.56 3.73
CA ASN A 85 -10.58 4.27 4.50
C ASN A 85 -10.46 4.56 6.00
N VAL A 86 -9.24 4.91 6.49
CA VAL A 86 -9.00 5.23 7.90
C VAL A 86 -9.06 6.75 8.10
N PRO A 87 -10.09 7.30 8.78
CA PRO A 87 -10.27 8.76 8.89
C PRO A 87 -9.08 9.49 9.51
N ARG A 88 -8.41 8.88 10.50
CA ARG A 88 -7.23 9.47 11.16
C ARG A 88 -6.03 9.54 10.20
N ALA A 89 -5.81 8.50 9.39
CA ALA A 89 -4.75 8.49 8.38
C ALA A 89 -5.02 9.58 7.33
N MET A 90 -6.26 9.67 6.86
CA MET A 90 -6.70 10.70 5.92
C MET A 90 -6.51 12.12 6.45
N ALA A 91 -6.84 12.37 7.72
CA ALA A 91 -6.64 13.68 8.33
C ALA A 91 -5.15 14.07 8.36
N GLU A 92 -4.30 13.14 8.71
CA GLU A 92 -2.84 13.34 8.71
C GLU A 92 -2.29 13.52 7.29
N ALA A 93 -2.82 12.77 6.30
CA ALA A 93 -2.45 12.92 4.89
C ALA A 93 -2.78 14.31 4.36
N ARG A 94 -3.97 14.85 4.69
CA ARG A 94 -4.36 16.21 4.32
C ARG A 94 -3.45 17.28 4.95
N ARG A 95 -3.13 17.12 6.24
CA ARG A 95 -2.18 18.00 6.92
C ARG A 95 -0.82 17.99 6.23
N ARG A 96 -0.29 16.79 5.95
CA ARG A 96 1.01 16.61 5.30
C ARG A 96 1.06 17.21 3.90
N ALA A 97 -0.02 17.08 3.11
CA ALA A 97 -0.12 17.72 1.80
C ALA A 97 -0.13 19.25 1.91
N SER A 98 -0.88 19.81 2.87
CA SER A 98 -0.89 21.24 3.17
C SER A 98 0.50 21.73 3.57
N ASP A 99 1.17 21.07 4.51
CA ASP A 99 2.53 21.42 4.97
C ASP A 99 3.54 21.35 3.82
N ALA A 100 3.32 20.44 2.87
CA ALA A 100 4.17 20.27 1.69
C ALA A 100 3.85 21.26 0.54
N GLY A 101 2.76 22.01 0.63
CA GLY A 101 2.29 22.93 -0.42
C GLY A 101 1.86 22.23 -1.71
N VAL A 102 1.34 20.99 -1.63
CA VAL A 102 0.88 20.23 -2.79
C VAL A 102 -0.62 19.97 -2.76
N ALA A 103 -1.24 19.99 -3.95
CA ALA A 103 -2.65 19.64 -4.11
C ALA A 103 -2.81 18.14 -4.35
N ILE A 104 -3.66 17.48 -3.56
CA ILE A 104 -4.01 16.06 -3.69
C ILE A 104 -5.52 15.92 -3.52
N ASP A 105 -6.16 15.17 -4.41
CA ASP A 105 -7.58 14.83 -4.30
C ASP A 105 -7.75 13.62 -3.38
N PHE A 106 -8.08 13.87 -2.11
CA PHE A 106 -8.28 12.82 -1.10
C PHE A 106 -9.71 12.31 -1.09
N ARG A 107 -9.90 11.01 -1.34
CA ARG A 107 -11.17 10.30 -1.34
C ARG A 107 -11.23 9.31 -0.18
N ALA A 108 -12.17 9.54 0.73
CA ALA A 108 -12.46 8.59 1.81
C ALA A 108 -13.22 7.40 1.23
N GLY A 109 -12.64 6.20 1.28
CA GLY A 109 -13.26 5.02 0.69
C GLY A 109 -12.45 3.75 0.80
N ASP A 110 -13.09 2.66 0.41
CA ASP A 110 -12.51 1.32 0.37
C ASP A 110 -12.00 1.02 -1.04
N VAL A 111 -10.76 0.57 -1.16
CA VAL A 111 -10.13 0.20 -2.44
C VAL A 111 -10.81 -0.98 -3.14
N THR A 112 -11.64 -1.73 -2.42
CA THR A 112 -12.48 -2.82 -2.98
C THR A 112 -13.84 -2.34 -3.48
N ARG A 113 -14.11 -1.03 -3.39
CA ARG A 113 -15.38 -0.40 -3.75
C ARG A 113 -15.15 0.89 -4.53
N LEU A 114 -14.16 0.90 -5.43
CA LEU A 114 -13.75 2.10 -6.18
C LEU A 114 -14.88 2.68 -7.04
N SER A 115 -15.81 1.86 -7.53
CA SER A 115 -16.97 2.30 -8.29
C SER A 115 -17.92 3.23 -7.51
N GLU A 116 -17.89 3.19 -6.18
CA GLU A 116 -18.73 4.04 -5.33
C GLU A 116 -18.12 5.44 -5.07
N LEU A 117 -16.86 5.64 -5.46
CA LEU A 117 -16.12 6.87 -5.15
C LEU A 117 -16.28 7.97 -6.22
N ASN A 118 -17.06 7.74 -7.25
CA ASN A 118 -17.25 8.66 -8.38
C ASN A 118 -15.94 9.19 -8.97
N LEU A 119 -14.96 8.27 -9.15
CA LEU A 119 -13.67 8.58 -9.76
C LEU A 119 -13.79 8.56 -11.28
N SER A 120 -13.24 9.59 -11.94
CA SER A 120 -13.17 9.59 -13.41
C SER A 120 -12.03 8.68 -13.88
N PRO A 121 -12.25 7.81 -14.89
CA PRO A 121 -11.19 6.96 -15.45
C PRO A 121 -10.08 7.79 -16.11
N GLY A 122 -8.99 7.11 -16.51
CA GLY A 122 -7.87 7.71 -17.21
C GLY A 122 -6.63 7.95 -16.33
N TYR A 123 -6.43 7.16 -15.28
CA TYR A 123 -5.18 7.18 -14.51
C TYR A 123 -4.07 6.48 -15.31
N SER A 124 -2.95 7.19 -15.52
CA SER A 124 -1.74 6.65 -16.15
C SER A 124 -0.83 5.90 -15.17
N LEU A 125 -0.98 6.16 -13.87
CA LEU A 125 -0.33 5.41 -12.79
C LEU A 125 -1.38 4.95 -11.78
N VAL A 126 -1.41 3.67 -11.47
CA VAL A 126 -2.03 3.12 -10.26
C VAL A 126 -0.90 2.73 -9.32
N PHE A 127 -0.91 3.31 -8.13
CA PHE A 127 0.13 3.11 -7.13
C PHE A 127 -0.46 2.42 -5.89
N ASP A 128 0.22 1.39 -5.40
CA ASP A 128 -0.15 0.66 -4.18
C ASP A 128 1.10 0.34 -3.37
N PHE A 129 1.20 0.88 -2.17
CA PHE A 129 2.30 0.59 -1.27
C PHE A 129 1.81 -0.19 -0.05
N GLY A 130 1.57 -1.49 -0.25
CA GLY A 130 1.24 -2.39 0.86
C GLY A 130 -0.24 -2.45 1.22
N CYS A 131 -1.15 -2.03 0.35
CA CYS A 131 -2.58 -2.20 0.54
C CYS A 131 -3.06 -3.57 0.04
N TYR A 132 -2.75 -3.92 -1.20
CA TYR A 132 -3.20 -5.15 -1.87
C TYR A 132 -2.86 -6.43 -1.11
N HIS A 133 -1.68 -6.53 -0.51
CA HIS A 133 -1.28 -7.74 0.23
C HIS A 133 -2.13 -8.02 1.48
N GLY A 134 -2.84 -7.00 1.99
CA GLY A 134 -3.80 -7.13 3.09
C GLY A 134 -5.17 -7.64 2.66
N LEU A 135 -5.44 -7.75 1.36
CA LEU A 135 -6.72 -8.16 0.80
C LEU A 135 -6.84 -9.68 0.68
N ASN A 136 -8.01 -10.22 0.99
CA ASN A 136 -8.34 -11.61 0.67
C ASN A 136 -8.70 -11.77 -0.82
N ARG A 137 -8.86 -13.02 -1.29
CA ARG A 137 -9.13 -13.31 -2.69
C ARG A 137 -10.33 -12.53 -3.27
N LYS A 138 -11.48 -12.57 -2.63
CA LYS A 138 -12.67 -11.84 -3.10
C LYS A 138 -12.45 -10.33 -3.16
N GLN A 139 -11.67 -9.80 -2.25
CA GLN A 139 -11.32 -8.37 -2.25
C GLN A 139 -10.32 -8.03 -3.35
N ARG A 140 -9.38 -8.94 -3.67
CA ARG A 140 -8.47 -8.78 -4.80
C ARG A 140 -9.21 -8.78 -6.12
N ASP A 141 -10.28 -9.62 -6.27
CA ASP A 141 -11.17 -9.58 -7.45
C ASP A 141 -11.79 -8.17 -7.60
N ALA A 142 -12.43 -7.67 -6.56
CA ALA A 142 -13.08 -6.34 -6.57
C ALA A 142 -12.07 -5.18 -6.76
N TYR A 143 -10.88 -5.29 -6.18
CA TYR A 143 -9.77 -4.37 -6.42
C TYR A 143 -9.37 -4.36 -7.90
N GLY A 144 -9.18 -5.53 -8.52
CA GLY A 144 -8.82 -5.69 -9.93
C GLY A 144 -9.87 -5.10 -10.86
N GLU A 145 -11.17 -5.36 -10.59
CA GLU A 145 -12.29 -4.75 -11.32
C GLU A 145 -12.24 -3.21 -11.25
N GLY A 146 -12.03 -2.66 -10.06
CA GLY A 146 -11.95 -1.22 -9.86
C GLY A 146 -10.74 -0.59 -10.54
N VAL A 147 -9.57 -1.22 -10.47
CA VAL A 147 -8.35 -0.79 -11.17
C VAL A 147 -8.57 -0.81 -12.68
N ASN A 148 -9.19 -1.87 -13.22
CA ASN A 148 -9.48 -1.98 -14.64
C ASN A 148 -10.45 -0.90 -15.14
N ALA A 149 -11.43 -0.52 -14.33
CA ALA A 149 -12.36 0.55 -14.69
C ALA A 149 -11.71 1.94 -14.75
N LEU A 150 -10.66 2.16 -13.94
CA LEU A 150 -10.07 3.48 -13.75
C LEU A 150 -8.76 3.72 -14.51
N ALA A 151 -7.95 2.68 -14.73
CA ALA A 151 -6.67 2.80 -15.42
C ALA A 151 -6.85 3.10 -16.91
N ALA A 152 -6.02 3.98 -17.45
CA ALA A 152 -5.97 4.25 -18.88
C ALA A 152 -5.33 3.09 -19.67
N PRO A 153 -5.58 2.97 -21.00
CA PRO A 153 -4.70 2.19 -21.85
C PRO A 153 -3.25 2.67 -21.72
N GLY A 154 -2.30 1.76 -21.66
CA GLY A 154 -0.88 2.07 -21.42
C GLY A 154 -0.54 2.43 -19.95
N ALA A 155 -1.50 2.37 -19.04
CA ALA A 155 -1.25 2.68 -17.62
C ALA A 155 -0.24 1.72 -16.98
N THR A 156 0.50 2.26 -16.05
CA THR A 156 1.38 1.47 -15.17
C THR A 156 0.68 1.19 -13.83
N LEU A 157 0.68 -0.05 -13.38
CA LEU A 157 0.44 -0.41 -11.98
C LEU A 157 1.79 -0.65 -11.32
N LEU A 158 2.13 0.18 -10.34
CA LEU A 158 3.30 0.04 -9.50
C LEU A 158 2.87 -0.37 -8.09
N LEU A 159 3.13 -1.63 -7.74
CA LEU A 159 2.67 -2.22 -6.49
C LEU A 159 3.84 -2.75 -5.67
N MET A 160 3.89 -2.41 -4.39
CA MET A 160 4.78 -3.03 -3.41
C MET A 160 3.99 -3.93 -2.48
N GLY A 161 4.43 -5.17 -2.32
CA GLY A 161 3.76 -6.11 -1.43
C GLY A 161 4.68 -7.18 -0.87
N PHE A 162 4.26 -7.81 0.23
CA PHE A 162 4.94 -8.99 0.75
C PHE A 162 4.74 -10.18 -0.19
N THR A 163 5.82 -10.92 -0.49
CA THR A 163 5.78 -12.09 -1.38
C THR A 163 5.41 -13.38 -0.65
N ARG A 164 5.28 -13.34 0.67
CA ARG A 164 4.83 -14.45 1.53
C ARG A 164 3.84 -13.93 2.57
N ALA A 165 2.99 -14.84 3.06
CA ALA A 165 2.17 -14.55 4.23
C ALA A 165 3.07 -14.19 5.42
N VAL A 166 2.79 -13.04 6.04
CA VAL A 166 3.46 -12.57 7.26
C VAL A 166 2.36 -12.04 8.16
N PRO A 167 2.01 -12.71 9.26
CA PRO A 167 0.92 -12.24 10.11
C PRO A 167 1.09 -10.76 10.48
N PRO A 168 0.07 -9.93 10.31
CA PRO A 168 -1.33 -10.24 9.98
C PRO A 168 -1.66 -10.35 8.49
N VAL A 169 -0.71 -10.25 7.57
CA VAL A 169 -0.94 -10.36 6.11
C VAL A 169 -1.33 -11.80 5.75
N PRO A 170 -2.53 -12.04 5.16
CA PRO A 170 -3.08 -13.36 5.00
C PRO A 170 -2.39 -14.21 3.93
N SER A 171 -1.88 -13.57 2.88
CA SER A 171 -1.24 -14.27 1.75
C SER A 171 -0.19 -13.40 1.09
N GLY A 172 0.81 -14.02 0.47
CA GLY A 172 1.79 -13.32 -0.35
C GLY A 172 1.21 -12.81 -1.67
N VAL A 173 1.95 -11.92 -2.30
CA VAL A 173 1.69 -11.41 -3.65
C VAL A 173 2.70 -12.03 -4.59
N SER A 174 2.24 -12.47 -5.77
CA SER A 174 3.07 -12.94 -6.87
C SER A 174 2.55 -12.37 -8.19
N GLU A 175 3.35 -12.46 -9.24
CA GLU A 175 2.92 -12.07 -10.60
C GLU A 175 1.66 -12.82 -11.02
N ALA A 176 1.63 -14.14 -10.80
CA ALA A 176 0.48 -14.98 -11.13
C ALA A 176 -0.77 -14.57 -10.35
N ASP A 177 -0.62 -14.23 -9.06
CA ASP A 177 -1.72 -13.71 -8.24
C ASP A 177 -2.25 -12.39 -8.82
N LEU A 178 -1.39 -11.43 -9.11
CA LEU A 178 -1.78 -10.14 -9.68
C LEU A 178 -2.51 -10.33 -11.03
N LEU A 179 -1.95 -11.10 -11.95
CA LEU A 179 -2.54 -11.35 -13.26
C LEU A 179 -3.88 -12.09 -13.16
N SER A 180 -4.06 -12.98 -12.17
CA SER A 180 -5.33 -13.69 -11.96
C SER A 180 -6.49 -12.76 -11.58
N HIS A 181 -6.21 -11.65 -10.91
CA HIS A 181 -7.22 -10.68 -10.46
C HIS A 181 -7.34 -9.45 -11.37
N LEU A 182 -6.27 -9.07 -12.08
CA LEU A 182 -6.28 -7.94 -13.01
C LEU A 182 -6.71 -8.34 -14.43
N GLY A 183 -6.51 -9.61 -14.81
CA GLY A 183 -6.88 -10.16 -16.12
C GLY A 183 -5.83 -9.93 -17.22
N SER A 184 -6.15 -10.39 -18.42
CA SER A 184 -5.23 -10.48 -19.57
C SER A 184 -4.82 -9.15 -20.19
N SER A 185 -5.48 -8.05 -19.83
CA SER A 185 -5.10 -6.71 -20.28
C SER A 185 -3.83 -6.18 -19.60
N TRP A 186 -3.32 -6.86 -18.58
CA TRP A 186 -2.10 -6.47 -17.89
C TRP A 186 -0.97 -7.45 -18.18
N LYS A 187 0.24 -6.90 -18.28
CA LYS A 187 1.48 -7.66 -18.47
C LYS A 187 2.49 -7.21 -17.44
N VAL A 188 3.19 -8.16 -16.81
CA VAL A 188 4.33 -7.84 -15.95
C VAL A 188 5.46 -7.27 -16.80
N SER A 189 5.91 -6.08 -16.46
CA SER A 189 7.08 -5.46 -17.06
C SER A 189 8.34 -5.87 -16.33
N TRP A 190 8.31 -5.81 -14.99
CA TRP A 190 9.41 -6.27 -14.14
C TRP A 190 8.94 -6.51 -12.70
N THR A 191 9.72 -7.31 -11.98
CA THR A 191 9.60 -7.54 -10.53
C THR A 191 10.97 -7.42 -9.89
N HIS A 192 11.09 -6.59 -8.84
CA HIS A 192 12.34 -6.40 -8.11
C HIS A 192 12.13 -6.55 -6.61
N PRO A 193 13.11 -7.11 -5.86
CA PRO A 193 13.06 -7.08 -4.40
C PRO A 193 12.88 -5.66 -3.88
N ALA A 194 12.03 -5.48 -2.87
CA ALA A 194 11.84 -4.19 -2.20
C ALA A 194 12.64 -4.15 -0.90
N ALA A 195 13.35 -3.03 -0.68
CA ALA A 195 14.01 -2.75 0.59
C ALA A 195 12.98 -2.20 1.58
N LEU A 196 12.60 -2.99 2.58
CA LEU A 196 11.55 -2.58 3.52
C LEU A 196 12.00 -1.52 4.53
N GLY A 197 13.27 -1.37 4.79
CA GLY A 197 13.80 -0.49 5.84
C GLY A 197 13.01 -0.61 7.15
N GLY A 198 13.60 -0.73 8.31
CA GLY A 198 12.83 -0.76 9.54
C GLY A 198 13.28 -1.82 10.56
N THR A 199 12.34 -2.40 11.31
CA THR A 199 12.63 -3.32 12.41
C THR A 199 13.17 -4.67 11.93
N ALA A 200 13.90 -5.41 12.81
CA ALA A 200 14.40 -6.75 12.53
C ALA A 200 13.30 -7.74 12.08
N ALA A 201 12.04 -7.51 12.48
CA ALA A 201 10.90 -8.31 12.03
C ALA A 201 10.55 -8.02 10.55
N MET A 202 10.62 -6.76 10.12
CA MET A 202 10.41 -6.37 8.72
C MET A 202 11.54 -6.86 7.83
N ASN A 203 12.78 -6.89 8.31
CA ASN A 203 13.93 -7.41 7.56
C ASN A 203 13.85 -8.93 7.29
N ARG A 204 12.98 -9.66 7.99
CA ARG A 204 12.69 -11.09 7.72
C ARG A 204 11.55 -11.29 6.71
N ALA A 205 10.77 -10.27 6.46
CA ALA A 205 9.71 -10.29 5.46
C ALA A 205 10.33 -10.05 4.08
N THR A 206 10.04 -10.93 3.14
CA THR A 206 10.39 -10.69 1.74
C THR A 206 9.29 -9.87 1.09
N ALA A 207 9.66 -8.74 0.49
CA ALA A 207 8.76 -7.91 -0.27
C ALA A 207 9.32 -7.66 -1.67
N ALA A 208 8.45 -7.34 -2.59
CA ALA A 208 8.84 -6.99 -3.95
C ALA A 208 8.02 -5.81 -4.47
N TRP A 209 8.63 -5.09 -5.39
CA TRP A 209 7.96 -4.20 -6.31
C TRP A 209 7.52 -4.99 -7.53
N PHE A 210 6.30 -4.78 -7.95
CA PHE A 210 5.71 -5.30 -9.17
C PHE A 210 5.33 -4.11 -10.05
N CYS A 211 5.85 -4.09 -11.27
CA CYS A 211 5.46 -3.13 -12.30
C CYS A 211 4.73 -3.87 -13.41
N LEU A 212 3.48 -3.51 -13.60
CA LEU A 212 2.65 -4.05 -14.67
C LEU A 212 2.22 -2.92 -15.60
N VAL A 213 2.09 -3.24 -16.88
CA VAL A 213 1.63 -2.29 -17.92
C VAL A 213 0.33 -2.83 -18.51
N ARG A 214 -0.64 -1.94 -18.67
CA ARG A 214 -1.91 -2.22 -19.32
C ARG A 214 -1.78 -2.13 -20.83
N SER A 215 -2.21 -3.17 -21.56
CA SER A 215 -2.31 -3.16 -23.03
C SER A 215 -3.53 -2.40 -23.52
#